data_7018ba0753db5d091afa442b657cf79f
#
_entry.id   7018ba0753db5d091afa442b657cf79f
#
_cell.length_a   1.000
_cell.length_b   1.000
_cell.length_c   1.000
_cell.angle_alpha   90.00
_cell.angle_beta   90.00
_cell.angle_gamma   90.00
#
_symmetry.space_group_name_H-M   'P 1'
#
loop_
_entity.id
_entity.type
_entity.pdbx_description
1 polymer ?
#
loop_
_entity_poly.entity_id
_entity_poly.type
_entity_poly.pdbx_seq_one_letter_code
_entity_poly.pdbx_strand_id
1 'polypeptide(L)'
;MVHSFCKLNHSIHKFFCLRIRIKIIPFLQELIFNQGLGRIFCPRVAGNTAGDQVIDSIAFAVHTWDVTTVVVMGHENCGAVIGALDRLRENGGVIDPENGIFHAVLIPIERAIIAAGIDIYGPNALEESIIANVVYTANQLINNSIIISNALQSGQIIIVGSVYSLRTGKAKEIFIINNCT
;
A
#
# COMPACT_ATOMS: atom_id res chain seq x y z
N MET A 1 -1.00 -7.07 -20.01
CA MET A 1 -1.15 -8.40 -19.43
C MET A 1 -1.93 -8.28 -18.11
N VAL A 2 -3.26 -8.14 -18.22
CA VAL A 2 -4.22 -8.17 -17.10
C VAL A 2 -4.33 -9.59 -16.52
N HIS A 3 -3.60 -10.55 -17.12
CA HIS A 3 -3.75 -11.99 -16.89
C HIS A 3 -3.07 -12.52 -15.62
N SER A 4 -2.25 -11.75 -14.90
CA SER A 4 -1.58 -12.26 -13.69
C SER A 4 -2.51 -12.30 -12.47
N PHE A 5 -3.36 -11.29 -12.29
CA PHE A 5 -4.33 -11.29 -11.19
C PHE A 5 -5.54 -12.23 -11.43
N CYS A 6 -5.81 -12.61 -12.67
CA CYS A 6 -6.95 -13.47 -13.02
C CYS A 6 -6.70 -14.97 -12.78
N LYS A 7 -5.47 -15.39 -12.47
CA LYS A 7 -5.15 -16.81 -12.19
C LYS A 7 -5.26 -17.20 -10.73
N LEU A 8 -5.50 -16.27 -9.83
CA LEU A 8 -5.88 -16.57 -8.46
C LEU A 8 -7.34 -17.01 -8.46
N ASN A 9 -7.52 -18.29 -8.52
CA ASN A 9 -8.68 -19.15 -8.42
C ASN A 9 -10.08 -18.49 -8.23
N HIS A 10 -11.08 -19.02 -8.93
CA HIS A 10 -12.48 -18.63 -9.00
C HIS A 10 -13.27 -18.52 -7.67
N SER A 11 -12.60 -18.53 -6.53
CA SER A 11 -13.19 -18.47 -5.18
C SER A 11 -12.85 -17.22 -4.37
N ILE A 12 -12.36 -16.15 -5.01
CA ILE A 12 -12.02 -14.94 -4.26
C ILE A 12 -13.30 -14.16 -3.96
N HIS A 13 -13.79 -14.32 -2.74
CA HIS A 13 -15.05 -13.73 -2.33
C HIS A 13 -14.95 -12.27 -1.87
N LYS A 14 -13.78 -11.78 -1.42
CA LYS A 14 -13.59 -10.37 -1.04
C LYS A 14 -12.12 -9.94 -1.12
N PHE A 15 -11.87 -8.84 -1.82
CA PHE A 15 -10.56 -8.17 -1.86
C PHE A 15 -10.54 -6.99 -0.92
N PHE A 16 -9.38 -6.75 -0.36
CA PHE A 16 -9.09 -5.55 0.38
C PHE A 16 -7.99 -4.75 -0.32
N CYS A 17 -8.20 -3.47 -0.54
CA CYS A 17 -7.22 -2.61 -1.21
C CYS A 17 -7.00 -1.31 -0.44
N LEU A 18 -5.75 -1.06 -0.03
CA LEU A 18 -5.34 0.22 0.54
C LEU A 18 -4.90 1.15 -0.59
N ARG A 19 -5.64 2.23 -0.85
CA ARG A 19 -5.36 3.14 -1.97
C ARG A 19 -5.53 4.61 -1.67
N ILE A 20 -4.82 5.42 -2.47
CA ILE A 20 -4.73 6.87 -2.43
C ILE A 20 -5.80 7.57 -3.27
N ARG A 21 -6.10 8.82 -2.86
CA ARG A 21 -6.85 9.80 -3.63
C ARG A 21 -5.93 10.47 -4.66
N ILE A 22 -6.09 10.15 -5.94
CA ILE A 22 -5.51 10.94 -7.04
C ILE A 22 -6.45 12.10 -7.34
N LYS A 23 -5.89 13.29 -7.50
CA LYS A 23 -6.59 14.58 -7.55
C LYS A 23 -7.64 14.72 -8.67
N ILE A 24 -7.72 13.80 -9.63
CA ILE A 24 -8.47 14.03 -10.88
C ILE A 24 -9.50 12.94 -11.22
N ILE A 25 -9.40 11.69 -10.72
CA ILE A 25 -10.37 10.65 -11.08
C ILE A 25 -10.68 9.78 -9.87
N PRO A 26 -11.96 9.59 -9.48
CA PRO A 26 -12.35 8.54 -8.57
C PRO A 26 -12.23 7.20 -9.30
N PHE A 27 -11.02 6.62 -9.33
CA PHE A 27 -10.90 5.26 -9.85
C PHE A 27 -11.67 4.34 -8.92
N LEU A 28 -12.67 3.70 -9.48
CA LEU A 28 -13.36 2.61 -8.82
C LEU A 28 -12.38 1.44 -8.77
N GLN A 29 -12.04 0.95 -7.60
CA GLN A 29 -11.16 -0.21 -7.43
C GLN A 29 -11.73 -1.41 -8.14
N GLU A 30 -13.04 -1.48 -8.21
CA GLU A 30 -13.78 -2.48 -8.95
C GLU A 30 -13.33 -2.57 -10.41
N LEU A 31 -13.03 -1.42 -11.05
CA LEU A 31 -12.51 -1.40 -12.43
C LEU A 31 -11.07 -1.93 -12.51
N ILE A 32 -10.19 -1.54 -11.54
CA ILE A 32 -8.79 -1.98 -11.56
C ILE A 32 -8.69 -3.50 -11.38
N PHE A 33 -9.51 -4.05 -10.48
CA PHE A 33 -9.50 -5.47 -10.16
C PHE A 33 -10.55 -6.28 -10.93
N ASN A 34 -11.32 -5.63 -11.82
CA ASN A 34 -12.43 -6.23 -12.56
C ASN A 34 -13.41 -6.97 -11.63
N GLN A 35 -13.83 -6.29 -10.55
CA GLN A 35 -14.73 -6.82 -9.54
C GLN A 35 -16.08 -6.08 -9.55
N GLY A 36 -17.14 -6.77 -9.15
CA GLY A 36 -18.44 -6.15 -8.95
C GLY A 36 -18.50 -5.28 -7.69
N LEU A 37 -19.53 -4.41 -7.63
CA LEU A 37 -19.78 -3.56 -6.46
C LEU A 37 -19.93 -4.40 -5.18
N GLY A 38 -19.37 -3.89 -4.07
CA GLY A 38 -19.42 -4.54 -2.76
C GLY A 38 -18.46 -5.73 -2.60
N ARG A 39 -17.60 -6.00 -3.59
CA ARG A 39 -16.58 -7.06 -3.51
C ARG A 39 -15.25 -6.58 -2.93
N ILE A 40 -15.06 -5.27 -2.87
CA ILE A 40 -13.81 -4.66 -2.38
C ILE A 40 -14.13 -3.75 -1.21
N PHE A 41 -13.47 -3.98 -0.09
CA PHE A 41 -13.39 -3.04 1.02
C PHE A 41 -12.09 -2.25 0.89
N CYS A 42 -12.14 -0.92 0.87
CA CYS A 42 -10.97 -0.11 0.55
C CYS A 42 -10.85 1.14 1.43
N PRO A 43 -10.07 1.13 2.51
CA PRO A 43 -9.61 2.36 3.15
C PRO A 43 -8.73 3.15 2.18
N ARG A 44 -8.92 4.46 2.18
CA ARG A 44 -8.20 5.36 1.28
C ARG A 44 -7.56 6.49 2.06
N VAL A 45 -6.24 6.52 2.05
CA VAL A 45 -5.44 7.56 2.69
C VAL A 45 -4.34 8.03 1.73
N ALA A 46 -3.84 9.24 1.93
CA ALA A 46 -2.72 9.75 1.15
C ALA A 46 -1.46 8.90 1.40
N GLY A 47 -0.70 8.61 0.35
CA GLY A 47 0.56 7.86 0.44
C GLY A 47 0.41 6.39 0.84
N ASN A 48 -0.78 5.80 0.71
CA ASN A 48 -1.06 4.41 1.15
C ASN A 48 -0.47 4.03 2.53
N THR A 49 -0.40 4.99 3.46
CA THR A 49 0.14 4.80 4.80
C THR A 49 -0.83 4.00 5.68
N ALA A 50 -0.30 3.18 6.59
CA ALA A 50 -1.09 2.40 7.53
C ALA A 50 -1.02 3.01 8.94
N GLY A 51 -1.82 4.04 9.19
CA GLY A 51 -2.08 4.52 10.56
C GLY A 51 -3.08 3.60 11.29
N ASP A 52 -3.20 3.75 12.61
CA ASP A 52 -3.99 2.86 13.47
C ASP A 52 -5.41 2.62 12.96
N GLN A 53 -6.12 3.67 12.56
CA GLN A 53 -7.49 3.55 12.04
C GLN A 53 -7.56 2.71 10.75
N VAL A 54 -6.54 2.77 9.90
CA VAL A 54 -6.46 1.97 8.68
C VAL A 54 -6.19 0.52 9.02
N ILE A 55 -5.22 0.28 9.93
CA ILE A 55 -4.88 -1.06 10.40
C ILE A 55 -6.10 -1.73 11.04
N ASP A 56 -6.79 -1.05 11.95
CA ASP A 56 -7.99 -1.56 12.60
C ASP A 56 -9.13 -1.83 11.62
N SER A 57 -9.32 -0.97 10.63
CA SER A 57 -10.33 -1.19 9.58
C SER A 57 -10.04 -2.43 8.76
N ILE A 58 -8.76 -2.69 8.45
CA ILE A 58 -8.32 -3.89 7.73
C ILE A 58 -8.50 -5.13 8.60
N ALA A 59 -8.05 -5.05 9.86
CA ALA A 59 -8.19 -6.12 10.82
C ALA A 59 -9.66 -6.49 11.05
N PHE A 60 -10.54 -5.49 11.15
CA PHE A 60 -11.99 -5.70 11.25
C PHE A 60 -12.53 -6.44 10.02
N ALA A 61 -12.13 -6.01 8.81
CA ALA A 61 -12.56 -6.66 7.59
C ALA A 61 -12.08 -8.12 7.49
N VAL A 62 -10.81 -8.37 7.84
CA VAL A 62 -10.23 -9.72 7.87
C VAL A 62 -10.92 -10.61 8.90
N HIS A 63 -11.25 -10.06 10.08
CA HIS A 63 -11.92 -10.81 11.15
C HIS A 63 -13.39 -11.10 10.87
N THR A 64 -14.09 -10.12 10.27
CA THR A 64 -15.56 -10.16 10.17
C THR A 64 -16.05 -10.77 8.87
N TRP A 65 -15.26 -10.65 7.80
CA TRP A 65 -15.64 -11.11 6.46
C TRP A 65 -14.62 -12.12 5.93
N ASP A 66 -15.03 -12.91 4.94
CA ASP A 66 -14.16 -13.90 4.29
C ASP A 66 -13.14 -13.23 3.34
N VAL A 67 -12.32 -12.33 3.89
CA VAL A 67 -11.22 -11.70 3.14
C VAL A 67 -10.11 -12.73 2.97
N THR A 68 -9.66 -12.91 1.73
CA THR A 68 -8.56 -13.83 1.39
C THR A 68 -7.33 -13.11 0.85
N THR A 69 -7.48 -11.85 0.47
CA THR A 69 -6.38 -11.08 -0.13
C THR A 69 -6.39 -9.65 0.37
N VAL A 70 -5.25 -9.21 0.89
CA VAL A 70 -4.98 -7.80 1.24
C VAL A 70 -4.03 -7.24 0.20
N VAL A 71 -4.42 -6.16 -0.49
CA VAL A 71 -3.56 -5.50 -1.49
C VAL A 71 -3.12 -4.15 -0.98
N VAL A 72 -1.81 -3.95 -0.86
CA VAL A 72 -1.19 -2.64 -0.62
C VAL A 72 -0.78 -2.07 -1.96
N MET A 73 -1.43 -0.98 -2.38
CA MET A 73 -1.20 -0.41 -3.71
C MET A 73 -0.67 1.01 -3.64
N GLY A 74 0.56 1.22 -4.13
CA GLY A 74 1.10 2.51 -4.51
C GLY A 74 0.74 2.88 -5.96
N HIS A 75 1.18 4.04 -6.42
CA HIS A 75 1.01 4.46 -7.82
C HIS A 75 2.14 5.36 -8.28
N GLU A 76 2.36 5.41 -9.60
CA GLU A 76 3.30 6.33 -10.22
C GLU A 76 3.00 7.80 -9.86
N ASN A 77 4.04 8.62 -9.73
CA ASN A 77 3.95 10.05 -9.44
C ASN A 77 3.11 10.38 -8.19
N CYS A 78 3.27 9.60 -7.11
CA CYS A 78 2.55 9.81 -5.87
C CYS A 78 2.94 11.13 -5.20
N GLY A 79 2.01 12.09 -5.13
CA GLY A 79 2.28 13.40 -4.53
C GLY A 79 2.70 13.35 -3.06
N ALA A 80 2.23 12.37 -2.28
CA ALA A 80 2.66 12.20 -0.89
C ALA A 80 4.10 11.68 -0.79
N VAL A 81 4.52 10.78 -1.71
CA VAL A 81 5.92 10.31 -1.78
C VAL A 81 6.85 11.42 -2.27
N ILE A 82 6.41 12.22 -3.26
CA ILE A 82 7.15 13.40 -3.70
C ILE A 82 7.35 14.36 -2.53
N GLY A 83 6.27 14.70 -1.79
CA GLY A 83 6.36 15.60 -0.64
C GLY A 83 7.27 15.08 0.48
N ALA A 84 7.29 13.76 0.72
CA ALA A 84 8.21 13.15 1.71
C ALA A 84 9.67 13.21 1.23
N LEU A 85 9.94 12.93 -0.04
CA LEU A 85 11.27 13.06 -0.64
C LEU A 85 11.79 14.48 -0.57
N ASP A 86 10.95 15.46 -0.94
CA ASP A 86 11.35 16.87 -0.94
C ASP A 86 11.67 17.34 0.48
N ARG A 87 10.83 16.96 1.47
CA ARG A 87 11.10 17.28 2.88
C ARG A 87 12.39 16.62 3.39
N LEU A 88 12.66 15.38 3.05
CA LEU A 88 13.94 14.73 3.38
C LEU A 88 15.13 15.45 2.75
N ARG A 89 15.03 15.88 1.49
CA ARG A 89 16.08 16.66 0.81
C ARG A 89 16.33 18.00 1.50
N GLU A 90 15.27 18.72 1.84
CA GLU A 90 15.36 20.00 2.56
C GLU A 90 15.99 19.85 3.95
N ASN A 91 15.74 18.74 4.64
CA ASN A 91 16.26 18.46 5.98
C ASN A 91 17.55 17.64 5.97
N GLY A 92 18.28 17.56 4.85
CA GLY A 92 19.56 16.83 4.75
C GLY A 92 19.43 15.32 5.00
N GLY A 93 18.28 14.72 4.70
CA GLY A 93 18.01 13.29 4.86
C GLY A 93 17.54 12.89 6.26
N VAL A 94 17.19 13.85 7.11
CA VAL A 94 16.74 13.60 8.50
C VAL A 94 15.24 13.82 8.62
N ILE A 95 14.57 12.91 9.33
CA ILE A 95 13.16 13.12 9.70
C ILE A 95 13.06 14.15 10.81
N ASP A 96 12.32 15.22 10.57
CA ASP A 96 12.00 16.23 11.59
C ASP A 96 10.53 16.11 11.98
N PRO A 97 10.22 15.48 13.13
CA PRO A 97 8.83 15.30 13.56
C PRO A 97 8.20 16.57 14.12
N GLU A 98 8.97 17.59 14.45
CA GLU A 98 8.47 18.83 15.05
C GLU A 98 8.22 19.92 14.00
N ASN A 99 8.87 19.83 12.84
CA ASN A 99 8.79 20.81 11.78
C ASN A 99 7.98 20.31 10.59
N GLY A 100 6.95 21.04 10.25
CA GLY A 100 6.17 20.79 9.04
C GLY A 100 4.71 20.42 9.26
N ILE A 101 4.05 20.12 8.16
CA ILE A 101 2.64 19.75 8.06
C ILE A 101 2.51 18.30 7.58
N PHE A 102 1.32 17.73 7.73
CA PHE A 102 0.99 16.37 7.24
C PHE A 102 1.81 15.24 7.87
N HIS A 103 2.19 15.36 9.15
CA HIS A 103 3.05 14.39 9.85
C HIS A 103 2.55 12.94 9.73
N ALA A 104 1.25 12.72 9.93
CA ALA A 104 0.64 11.39 9.83
C ALA A 104 0.75 10.75 8.44
N VAL A 105 1.01 11.55 7.40
CA VAL A 105 1.18 11.08 6.02
C VAL A 105 2.66 10.98 5.66
N LEU A 106 3.44 12.04 5.92
CA LEU A 106 4.81 12.13 5.40
C LEU A 106 5.81 11.32 6.22
N ILE A 107 5.70 11.35 7.56
CA ILE A 107 6.67 10.63 8.43
C ILE A 107 6.72 9.12 8.16
N PRO A 108 5.60 8.39 8.00
CA PRO A 108 5.68 6.97 7.64
C PRO A 108 6.38 6.73 6.30
N ILE A 109 6.17 7.61 5.32
CA ILE A 109 6.83 7.51 4.01
C ILE A 109 8.33 7.79 4.13
N GLU A 110 8.73 8.82 4.86
CA GLU A 110 10.14 9.12 5.14
C GLU A 110 10.85 7.97 5.84
N ARG A 111 10.18 7.35 6.83
CA ARG A 111 10.70 6.14 7.48
C ARG A 111 10.89 5.00 6.50
N ALA A 112 9.97 4.82 5.57
CA ALA A 112 10.08 3.80 4.52
C ALA A 112 11.29 4.06 3.61
N ILE A 113 11.50 5.32 3.20
CA ILE A 113 12.62 5.75 2.34
C ILE A 113 13.95 5.50 3.05
N ILE A 114 14.08 5.94 4.29
CA ILE A 114 15.31 5.77 5.08
C ILE A 114 15.59 4.31 5.39
N ALA A 115 14.57 3.54 5.80
CA ALA A 115 14.71 2.12 6.12
C ALA A 115 15.15 1.30 4.91
N ALA A 116 14.77 1.72 3.69
CA ALA A 116 15.19 1.07 2.45
C ALA A 116 16.58 1.53 1.96
N GLY A 117 17.21 2.52 2.61
CA GLY A 117 18.51 3.04 2.22
C GLY A 117 18.54 3.74 0.86
N ILE A 118 17.43 4.38 0.47
CA ILE A 118 17.30 4.99 -0.85
C ILE A 118 18.16 6.25 -0.93
N ASP A 119 18.93 6.36 -2.03
CA ASP A 119 19.60 7.61 -2.38
C ASP A 119 18.53 8.63 -2.82
N ILE A 120 18.20 9.54 -1.90
CA ILE A 120 17.14 10.53 -2.12
C ILE A 120 17.47 11.53 -3.23
N TYR A 121 18.72 11.64 -3.67
CA TYR A 121 19.17 12.46 -4.79
C TYR A 121 19.37 11.65 -6.07
N GLY A 122 19.22 10.33 -6.01
CA GLY A 122 19.40 9.43 -7.14
C GLY A 122 18.34 9.62 -8.24
N PRO A 123 18.66 9.20 -9.46
CA PRO A 123 17.76 9.39 -10.61
C PRO A 123 16.44 8.61 -10.50
N ASN A 124 16.41 7.52 -9.73
CA ASN A 124 15.25 6.66 -9.53
C ASN A 124 14.59 6.85 -8.16
N ALA A 125 15.01 7.87 -7.39
CA ALA A 125 14.59 8.06 -6.00
C ALA A 125 13.07 7.99 -5.81
N LEU A 126 12.28 8.58 -6.71
CA LEU A 126 10.82 8.57 -6.62
C LEU A 126 10.23 7.16 -6.82
N GLU A 127 10.68 6.44 -7.84
CA GLU A 127 10.16 5.09 -8.13
C GLU A 127 10.52 4.11 -7.01
N GLU A 128 11.77 4.14 -6.55
CA GLU A 128 12.25 3.32 -5.45
C GLU A 128 11.54 3.64 -4.14
N SER A 129 11.28 4.93 -3.87
CA SER A 129 10.53 5.36 -2.69
C SER A 129 9.06 4.92 -2.72
N ILE A 130 8.42 4.90 -3.88
CA ILE A 130 7.05 4.36 -4.03
C ILE A 130 7.03 2.88 -3.67
N ILE A 131 7.99 2.10 -4.18
CA ILE A 131 8.11 0.67 -3.88
C ILE A 131 8.40 0.45 -2.39
N ALA A 132 9.37 1.18 -1.82
CA ALA A 132 9.72 1.09 -0.41
C ALA A 132 8.53 1.39 0.50
N ASN A 133 7.73 2.40 0.17
CA ASN A 133 6.53 2.73 0.92
C ASN A 133 5.47 1.62 0.86
N VAL A 134 5.29 0.95 -0.27
CA VAL A 134 4.40 -0.22 -0.39
C VAL A 134 4.88 -1.37 0.52
N VAL A 135 6.19 -1.67 0.50
CA VAL A 135 6.79 -2.70 1.36
C VAL A 135 6.65 -2.35 2.85
N TYR A 136 6.99 -1.11 3.20
CA TYR A 136 6.91 -0.62 4.58
C TYR A 136 5.48 -0.71 5.12
N THR A 137 4.50 -0.27 4.32
CA THR A 137 3.09 -0.32 4.71
C THR A 137 2.60 -1.75 4.93
N ALA A 138 2.98 -2.70 4.07
CA ALA A 138 2.64 -4.11 4.28
C ALA A 138 3.22 -4.65 5.60
N ASN A 139 4.47 -4.30 5.92
CA ASN A 139 5.09 -4.67 7.18
C ASN A 139 4.39 -4.02 8.39
N GLN A 140 3.95 -2.76 8.27
CA GLN A 140 3.16 -2.12 9.33
C GLN A 140 1.84 -2.85 9.61
N LEU A 141 1.14 -3.33 8.59
CA LEU A 141 -0.07 -4.14 8.76
C LEU A 141 0.19 -5.41 9.55
N ILE A 142 1.27 -6.12 9.22
CA ILE A 142 1.64 -7.39 9.87
C ILE A 142 2.09 -7.16 11.32
N ASN A 143 2.96 -6.16 11.53
CA ASN A 143 3.61 -5.95 12.82
C ASN A 143 2.69 -5.28 13.86
N ASN A 144 1.71 -4.49 13.42
CA ASN A 144 0.85 -3.73 14.33
C ASN A 144 -0.57 -4.32 14.46
N SER A 145 -0.85 -5.50 13.88
CA SER A 145 -2.13 -6.18 14.06
C SER A 145 -1.95 -7.69 14.23
N ILE A 146 -2.24 -8.16 15.43
CA ILE A 146 -2.23 -9.61 15.73
C ILE A 146 -3.27 -10.37 14.88
N ILE A 147 -4.39 -9.74 14.53
CA ILE A 147 -5.44 -10.34 13.69
C ILE A 147 -4.89 -10.58 12.29
N ILE A 148 -4.26 -9.57 11.69
CA ILE A 148 -3.67 -9.66 10.34
C ILE A 148 -2.51 -10.66 10.33
N SER A 149 -1.63 -10.59 11.35
CA SER A 149 -0.52 -11.52 11.51
C SER A 149 -0.98 -12.97 11.61
N ASN A 150 -1.96 -13.26 12.46
CA ASN A 150 -2.51 -14.61 12.62
C ASN A 150 -3.22 -15.11 11.35
N ALA A 151 -3.99 -14.26 10.67
CA ALA A 151 -4.65 -14.60 9.43
C ALA A 151 -3.65 -14.93 8.30
N LEU A 152 -2.52 -14.19 8.25
CA LEU A 152 -1.42 -14.49 7.33
C LEU A 152 -0.74 -15.82 7.69
N GLN A 153 -0.41 -16.04 8.96
CA GLN A 153 0.24 -17.26 9.45
C GLN A 153 -0.63 -18.51 9.25
N SER A 154 -1.93 -18.41 9.41
CA SER A 154 -2.86 -19.50 9.17
C SER A 154 -3.14 -19.77 7.69
N GLY A 155 -2.64 -18.93 6.77
CA GLY A 155 -2.94 -19.01 5.35
C GLY A 155 -4.36 -18.55 4.97
N GLN A 156 -5.11 -17.93 5.91
CA GLN A 156 -6.42 -17.34 5.60
C GLN A 156 -6.29 -16.22 4.58
N ILE A 157 -5.25 -15.38 4.69
CA ILE A 157 -4.99 -14.28 3.79
C ILE A 157 -3.60 -14.37 3.15
N ILE A 158 -3.47 -13.73 1.99
CA ILE A 158 -2.20 -13.33 1.40
C ILE A 158 -2.13 -11.80 1.39
N ILE A 159 -0.91 -11.24 1.43
CA ILE A 159 -0.67 -9.80 1.28
C ILE A 159 0.09 -9.57 -0.03
N VAL A 160 -0.46 -8.73 -0.89
CA VAL A 160 0.12 -8.41 -2.20
C VAL A 160 0.51 -6.95 -2.22
N GLY A 161 1.78 -6.67 -2.52
CA GLY A 161 2.25 -5.31 -2.82
C GLY A 161 2.18 -5.03 -4.31
N SER A 162 1.67 -3.88 -4.70
CA SER A 162 1.57 -3.50 -6.11
C SER A 162 1.77 -2.01 -6.34
N VAL A 163 2.17 -1.64 -7.55
CA VAL A 163 2.25 -0.25 -8.02
C VAL A 163 1.40 -0.09 -9.27
N TYR A 164 0.49 0.87 -9.25
CA TYR A 164 -0.40 1.18 -10.34
C TYR A 164 0.21 2.22 -11.28
N SER A 165 0.24 1.91 -12.57
CA SER A 165 0.64 2.85 -13.61
C SER A 165 -0.55 3.68 -14.08
N LEU A 166 -0.47 4.99 -13.87
CA LEU A 166 -1.47 5.95 -14.36
C LEU A 166 -1.48 6.04 -15.89
N ARG A 167 -0.34 5.78 -16.50
CA ARG A 167 -0.17 5.85 -17.97
C ARG A 167 -0.81 4.66 -18.67
N THR A 168 -0.69 3.46 -18.11
CA THR A 168 -1.14 2.21 -18.77
C THR A 168 -2.43 1.65 -18.21
N GLY A 169 -2.91 2.15 -17.06
CA GLY A 169 -4.05 1.60 -16.36
C GLY A 169 -3.81 0.19 -15.77
N LYS A 170 -2.55 -0.20 -15.57
CA LYS A 170 -2.20 -1.53 -15.09
C LYS A 170 -1.54 -1.46 -13.72
N ALA A 171 -1.84 -2.44 -12.87
CA ALA A 171 -1.14 -2.69 -11.62
C ALA A 171 0.00 -3.70 -11.87
N LYS A 172 1.22 -3.36 -11.45
CA LYS A 172 2.38 -4.26 -11.44
C LYS A 172 2.52 -4.82 -10.03
N GLU A 173 2.52 -6.13 -9.91
CA GLU A 173 2.86 -6.82 -8.67
C GLU A 173 4.33 -6.61 -8.33
N ILE A 174 4.61 -6.31 -7.07
CA ILE A 174 5.96 -6.13 -6.53
C ILE A 174 6.37 -7.34 -5.69
N PHE A 175 5.47 -7.81 -4.81
CA PHE A 175 5.67 -8.99 -3.96
C PHE A 175 4.35 -9.62 -3.56
N ILE A 176 4.42 -10.87 -3.12
CA ILE A 176 3.35 -11.58 -2.40
C ILE A 176 3.95 -12.14 -1.12
N ILE A 177 3.27 -11.88 0.00
CA ILE A 177 3.56 -12.52 1.29
C ILE A 177 2.46 -13.53 1.55
N ASN A 178 2.84 -14.78 1.69
CA ASN A 178 1.96 -15.90 2.01
C ASN A 178 2.67 -16.84 2.98
N ASN A 179 1.91 -17.65 3.69
CA ASN A 179 2.45 -18.70 4.54
C ASN A 179 2.54 -20.01 3.76
N CYS A 180 3.30 -20.02 2.64
CA CYS A 180 3.67 -21.28 1.98
C CYS A 180 4.93 -21.82 2.65
N THR A 181 4.77 -22.62 3.69
CA THR A 181 5.76 -23.60 4.17
C THR A 181 5.54 -24.92 3.44
#